data_6d54fef089447e518187f30df4a44256
#
_entry.id   6d54fef089447e518187f30df4a44256
#
_cell.length_a   1.000
_cell.length_b   1.000
_cell.length_c   1.000
_cell.angle_alpha   90.00
_cell.angle_beta   90.00
_cell.angle_gamma   90.00
#
_symmetry.space_group_name_H-M   'P 1'
#
loop_
_entity.id
_entity.type
_entity.pdbx_description
1 polymer ?
#
loop_
_entity_poly.entity_id
_entity_poly.type
_entity_poly.pdbx_seq_one_letter_code
_entity_poly.pdbx_strand_id
1 'polypeptide(L)'
;MEKLLLSEIAKAINSQYHKEAEITEICTDTRSLTEGCLFIALKGERFDAHDFVPKAFELGAAACITEKEIENCECMVVDDCRKALKDIAHLYRNKFTPFL
;
A
#
# COMPACT_ATOMS: atom_id res chain seq x y z
N MET A 1 -7.07 -0.18 12.00
CA MET A 1 -8.23 -0.38 11.10
C MET A 1 -8.63 -1.86 11.08
N GLU A 2 -9.81 -2.15 10.59
CA GLU A 2 -10.20 -3.53 10.38
C GLU A 2 -9.35 -4.16 9.27
N LYS A 3 -9.20 -5.47 9.33
CA LYS A 3 -8.35 -6.22 8.41
C LYS A 3 -8.87 -6.20 6.97
N LEU A 4 -8.00 -5.91 6.02
CA LEU A 4 -8.22 -6.13 4.59
C LEU A 4 -7.24 -7.18 4.10
N LEU A 5 -7.67 -8.00 3.17
CA LEU A 5 -6.76 -8.95 2.52
C LEU A 5 -6.04 -8.24 1.37
N LEU A 6 -4.77 -8.56 1.20
CA LEU A 6 -3.97 -7.96 0.13
C LEU A 6 -4.56 -8.26 -1.24
N SER A 7 -5.17 -9.43 -1.42
CA SER A 7 -5.87 -9.77 -2.66
C SER A 7 -7.07 -8.86 -2.95
N GLU A 8 -7.80 -8.44 -1.90
CA GLU A 8 -8.90 -7.49 -2.05
C GLU A 8 -8.36 -6.12 -2.48
N ILE A 9 -7.25 -5.71 -1.87
CA ILE A 9 -6.60 -4.44 -2.20
C ILE A 9 -6.09 -4.46 -3.64
N ALA A 10 -5.41 -5.53 -4.03
CA ALA A 10 -4.89 -5.67 -5.39
C ALA A 10 -6.00 -5.55 -6.43
N LYS A 11 -7.14 -6.18 -6.17
CA LYS A 11 -8.30 -6.11 -7.06
C LYS A 11 -8.84 -4.69 -7.15
N ALA A 12 -8.94 -4.00 -6.02
CA ALA A 12 -9.48 -2.64 -5.95
C ALA A 12 -8.62 -1.63 -6.72
N ILE A 13 -7.31 -1.82 -6.73
CA ILE A 13 -6.37 -0.93 -7.42
C ILE A 13 -5.97 -1.46 -8.81
N ASN A 14 -6.61 -2.53 -9.23
CA ASN A 14 -6.39 -3.13 -10.55
C ASN A 14 -4.93 -3.61 -10.74
N SER A 15 -4.36 -4.22 -9.70
CA SER A 15 -3.02 -4.79 -9.71
C SER A 15 -3.07 -6.29 -9.94
N GLN A 16 -2.07 -6.83 -10.62
CA GLN A 16 -1.94 -8.27 -10.83
C GLN A 16 -1.08 -8.94 -9.75
N TYR A 17 -0.78 -8.22 -8.70
CA TYR A 17 -0.03 -8.74 -7.57
C TYR A 17 -0.80 -9.91 -6.94
N HIS A 18 -0.11 -11.00 -6.62
CA HIS A 18 -0.79 -12.24 -6.22
C HIS A 18 -0.32 -12.84 -4.91
N LYS A 19 0.53 -12.14 -4.16
CA LYS A 19 0.87 -12.58 -2.82
C LYS A 19 -0.25 -12.21 -1.86
N GLU A 20 -0.50 -13.05 -0.87
CA GLU A 20 -1.57 -12.81 0.09
C GLU A 20 -1.02 -12.42 1.46
N ALA A 21 -1.70 -11.49 2.11
CA ALA A 21 -1.38 -11.08 3.48
C ALA A 21 -2.58 -10.36 4.07
N GLU A 22 -2.64 -10.31 5.40
CA GLU A 22 -3.66 -9.52 6.12
C GLU A 22 -3.08 -8.16 6.42
N ILE A 23 -3.80 -7.10 6.04
CA ILE A 23 -3.35 -5.72 6.23
C ILE A 23 -4.25 -5.04 7.25
N THR A 24 -3.65 -4.57 8.34
CA THR A 24 -4.37 -3.84 9.40
C THR A 24 -3.90 -2.40 9.54
N GLU A 25 -2.84 -2.03 8.84
CA GLU A 25 -2.29 -0.68 8.87
C GLU A 25 -1.81 -0.28 7.48
N ILE A 26 -2.03 1.00 7.14
CA ILE A 26 -1.51 1.59 5.91
C ILE A 26 -0.60 2.74 6.34
N CYS A 27 0.62 2.74 5.82
CA CYS A 27 1.63 3.75 6.15
C CYS A 27 2.10 4.44 4.89
N THR A 28 2.32 5.75 4.97
CA THR A 28 2.92 6.53 3.89
C THR A 28 4.26 7.13 4.30
N ASP A 29 4.69 6.87 5.53
CA ASP A 29 5.94 7.38 6.10
C ASP A 29 6.63 6.25 6.86
N THR A 30 7.88 5.95 6.51
CA THR A 30 8.63 4.88 7.15
C THR A 30 8.90 5.13 8.63
N ARG A 31 8.84 6.38 9.08
CA ARG A 31 9.05 6.72 10.49
C ARG A 31 7.94 6.22 11.39
N SER A 32 6.74 6.03 10.85
CA SER A 32 5.59 5.51 11.60
C SER A 32 5.19 4.11 11.16
N LEU A 33 6.06 3.43 10.42
CA LEU A 33 5.77 2.12 9.86
C LEU A 33 5.68 1.05 10.94
N THR A 34 4.64 0.22 10.85
CA THR A 34 4.44 -0.94 11.73
C THR A 34 4.66 -2.22 10.94
N GLU A 35 5.10 -3.27 11.64
CA GLU A 35 5.32 -4.56 11.01
C GLU A 35 4.01 -5.11 10.43
N GLY A 36 4.06 -5.63 9.22
CA GLY A 36 2.90 -6.18 8.54
C GLY A 36 2.03 -5.16 7.84
N CYS A 37 2.44 -3.89 7.80
CA CYS A 37 1.65 -2.83 7.16
C CYS A 37 1.77 -2.85 5.64
N LEU A 38 0.88 -2.11 5.00
CA LEU A 38 0.99 -1.78 3.58
C LEU A 38 1.59 -0.37 3.48
N PHE A 39 2.76 -0.27 2.85
CA PHE A 39 3.40 1.02 2.63
C PHE A 39 3.05 1.54 1.24
N ILE A 40 2.57 2.79 1.16
CA ILE A 40 2.24 3.43 -0.11
C ILE A 40 3.25 4.55 -0.34
N ALA A 41 4.01 4.44 -1.43
CA ALA A 41 5.05 5.40 -1.77
C ALA A 41 4.42 6.61 -2.45
N LEU A 42 4.33 7.73 -1.75
CA LEU A 42 3.82 8.98 -2.29
C LEU A 42 4.99 9.89 -2.67
N LYS A 43 4.88 10.53 -3.82
CA LYS A 43 5.88 11.51 -4.26
C LYS A 43 5.45 12.90 -3.84
N GLY A 44 6.27 13.56 -3.04
CA GLY A 44 6.05 14.95 -2.64
C GLY A 44 6.90 15.91 -3.43
N GLU A 45 6.82 17.21 -3.08
CA GLU A 45 7.59 18.24 -3.76
C GLU A 45 9.08 18.18 -3.43
N ARG A 46 9.43 17.77 -2.21
CA ARG A 46 10.80 17.79 -1.71
C ARG A 46 11.46 16.43 -1.63
N PHE A 47 10.67 15.36 -1.62
CA PHE A 47 11.22 14.02 -1.57
C PHE A 47 10.27 13.04 -2.22
N ASP A 48 10.82 11.91 -2.58
CA ASP A 48 10.08 10.82 -3.22
C ASP A 48 10.13 9.61 -2.30
N ALA A 49 8.97 9.20 -1.77
CA ALA A 49 8.89 8.06 -0.86
C ALA A 49 9.30 6.75 -1.52
N HIS A 50 9.38 6.69 -2.86
CA HIS A 50 9.90 5.51 -3.55
C HIS A 50 11.34 5.17 -3.13
N ASP A 51 12.12 6.17 -2.72
CA ASP A 51 13.49 5.96 -2.24
C ASP A 51 13.51 5.19 -0.92
N PHE A 52 12.40 5.17 -0.19
CA PHE A 52 12.30 4.49 1.10
C PHE A 52 11.66 3.11 1.03
N VAL A 53 11.32 2.62 -0.16
CA VAL A 53 10.69 1.31 -0.31
C VAL A 53 11.57 0.17 0.23
N PRO A 54 12.88 0.11 -0.06
CA PRO A 54 13.73 -0.92 0.55
C PRO A 54 13.71 -0.85 2.07
N LYS A 55 13.71 0.38 2.62
CA LYS A 55 13.65 0.59 4.07
C LYS A 55 12.33 0.10 4.66
N ALA A 56 11.22 0.34 3.94
CA ALA A 56 9.91 -0.12 4.37
C ALA A 56 9.88 -1.65 4.51
N PHE A 57 10.41 -2.38 3.53
CA PHE A 57 10.51 -3.83 3.62
C PHE A 57 11.42 -4.27 4.76
N GLU A 58 12.54 -3.59 4.95
CA GLU A 58 13.48 -3.88 6.05
C GLU A 58 12.80 -3.70 7.40
N LEU A 59 11.90 -2.71 7.54
CA LEU A 59 11.15 -2.47 8.77
C LEU A 59 9.94 -3.39 8.94
N GLY A 60 9.67 -4.27 7.98
CA GLY A 60 8.64 -5.29 8.12
C GLY A 60 7.34 -5.03 7.39
N ALA A 61 7.32 -4.12 6.41
CA ALA A 61 6.11 -3.94 5.58
C ALA A 61 5.75 -5.24 4.88
N ALA A 62 4.47 -5.59 4.88
CA ALA A 62 3.99 -6.80 4.19
C ALA A 62 4.00 -6.60 2.68
N ALA A 63 3.76 -5.39 2.21
CA ALA A 63 3.76 -5.04 0.80
C ALA A 63 3.96 -3.53 0.63
N CYS A 64 4.34 -3.13 -0.57
CA CYS A 64 4.46 -1.71 -0.93
C CYS A 64 3.73 -1.46 -2.24
N ILE A 65 3.07 -0.31 -2.34
CA ILE A 65 2.46 0.18 -3.59
C ILE A 65 3.35 1.30 -4.11
N THR A 66 3.72 1.22 -5.39
CA THR A 66 4.66 2.15 -6.02
C THR A 66 4.15 2.55 -7.40
N GLU A 67 4.73 3.61 -7.96
CA GLU A 67 4.45 4.03 -9.34
C GLU A 67 5.49 3.54 -10.33
N LYS A 68 6.52 2.84 -9.84
CA LYS A 68 7.58 2.27 -10.66
C LYS A 68 8.14 1.03 -9.99
N GLU A 69 8.77 0.19 -10.76
CA GLU A 69 9.45 -0.97 -10.19
C GLU A 69 10.67 -0.54 -9.39
N ILE A 70 10.90 -1.20 -8.28
CA ILE A 70 12.02 -0.93 -7.38
C ILE A 70 12.93 -2.15 -7.41
N GLU A 71 14.21 -1.93 -7.67
CA GLU A 71 15.20 -3.01 -7.74
C GLU A 71 15.22 -3.82 -6.44
N ASN A 72 15.21 -5.14 -6.58
CA ASN A 72 15.23 -6.10 -5.48
C ASN A 72 14.02 -6.04 -4.54
N CYS A 73 12.97 -5.34 -4.93
CA CYS A 73 11.73 -5.25 -4.16
C CYS A 73 10.55 -5.62 -5.06
N GLU A 74 9.71 -6.52 -4.56
CA GLU A 74 8.50 -6.90 -5.28
C GLU A 74 7.36 -6.00 -4.81
N CYS A 75 6.92 -5.10 -5.67
CA CYS A 75 5.93 -4.08 -5.35
C CYS A 75 4.67 -4.24 -6.18
N MET A 76 3.56 -3.69 -5.66
CA MET A 76 2.34 -3.51 -6.42
C MET A 76 2.48 -2.20 -7.18
N VAL A 77 2.80 -2.27 -8.48
CA VAL A 77 3.03 -1.07 -9.29
C VAL A 77 1.70 -0.58 -9.86
N VAL A 78 1.42 0.69 -9.65
CA VAL A 78 0.20 1.35 -10.12
C VAL A 78 0.57 2.62 -10.88
N ASP A 79 -0.40 3.18 -11.62
CA ASP A 79 -0.18 4.42 -12.36
C ASP A 79 -0.11 5.64 -11.44
N ASP A 80 -0.87 5.61 -10.34
CA ASP A 80 -0.99 6.75 -9.44
C ASP A 80 -1.24 6.24 -8.02
N CYS A 81 -0.25 6.42 -7.14
CA CYS A 81 -0.34 5.96 -5.75
C CYS A 81 -1.42 6.72 -4.96
N ARG A 82 -1.66 7.99 -5.26
CA ARG A 82 -2.71 8.75 -4.57
C ARG A 82 -4.10 8.23 -4.95
N LYS A 83 -4.28 7.86 -6.21
CA LYS A 83 -5.51 7.22 -6.66
C LYS A 83 -5.67 5.85 -6.01
N ALA A 84 -4.59 5.08 -5.91
CA ALA A 84 -4.62 3.77 -5.26
C ALA A 84 -5.05 3.90 -3.79
N LEU A 85 -4.50 4.89 -3.08
CA LEU A 85 -4.90 5.15 -1.70
C LEU A 85 -6.39 5.46 -1.59
N LYS A 86 -6.90 6.28 -2.51
CA LYS A 86 -8.32 6.61 -2.56
C LYS A 86 -9.19 5.38 -2.84
N ASP A 87 -8.76 4.54 -3.76
CA ASP A 87 -9.48 3.30 -4.11
C ASP A 87 -9.52 2.34 -2.92
N ILE A 88 -8.43 2.25 -2.15
CA ILE A 88 -8.38 1.44 -0.94
C ILE A 88 -9.31 2.01 0.12
N ALA A 89 -9.36 3.32 0.28
CA ALA A 89 -10.28 3.96 1.22
C ALA A 89 -11.74 3.65 0.86
N HIS A 90 -12.08 3.67 -0.42
CA HIS A 90 -13.41 3.29 -0.90
C HIS A 90 -13.72 1.82 -0.61
N LEU A 91 -12.77 0.94 -0.84
CA LEU A 91 -12.92 -0.49 -0.53
C LEU A 91 -13.22 -0.69 0.95
N TYR A 92 -12.44 -0.05 1.80
CA TYR A 92 -12.59 -0.15 3.25
C TYR A 92 -13.97 0.35 3.68
N ARG A 93 -14.37 1.51 3.20
CA ARG A 93 -15.64 2.12 3.54
C ARG A 93 -16.82 1.23 3.11
N ASN A 94 -16.78 0.73 1.88
CA ASN A 94 -17.86 -0.13 1.37
C ASN A 94 -17.96 -1.45 2.12
N LYS A 95 -16.85 -1.95 2.64
CA LYS A 95 -16.83 -3.23 3.35
C LYS A 95 -17.28 -3.10 4.80
N PHE A 96 -16.92 -2.00 5.47
CA PHE A 96 -17.12 -1.87 6.92
C PHE A 96 -18.13 -0.80 7.34
N THR A 97 -18.64 -0.01 6.41
CA THR A 97 -19.64 1.02 6.71
C THR A 97 -20.74 1.03 5.63
N PRO A 98 -21.47 -0.10 5.46
CA PRO A 98 -22.40 -0.23 4.33
C PRO A 98 -23.64 0.65 4.39
N PHE A 99 -23.92 1.29 5.52
CA PHE A 99 -25.13 2.07 5.71
C PHE A 99 -24.98 3.56 5.44
N LEU A 100 -23.84 3.98 4.97
CA LEU A 100 -23.60 5.41 4.73
C LEU A 100 -23.76 5.82 3.28
#